data_6439493fdeec535c41faaec3f123c543
#
_entry.id   6439493fdeec535c41faaec3f123c543
#
_cell.length_a   1.000
_cell.length_b   1.000
_cell.length_c   1.000
_cell.angle_alpha   90.00
_cell.angle_beta   90.00
_cell.angle_gamma   90.00
#
_symmetry.space_group_name_H-M   'P 1'
#
loop_
_entity.id
_entity.type
_entity.pdbx_description
1 polymer ?
#
loop_
_entity_poly.entity_id
_entity_poly.type
_entity_poly.pdbx_seq_one_letter_code
_entity_poly.pdbx_strand_id
1 'polypeptide(L)'
;YQNAADSYGLAFEDFLAQYYSMSEDDFNKQVKDAAKETVKQRLVAQAIADKEKLTPGKKELNKEYKKLAEQYGYEDVNALKEIASEDTLKNIVITNKVKDFLAENCIQVKSDKKSDSSSSSDSSSK
;
A
#
# COMPACT_ATOMS: atom_id res chain seq x y z
N TYR A 1 -11.65 -6.21 9.19
CA TYR A 1 -11.40 -7.28 10.16
C TYR A 1 -12.59 -7.44 11.11
N GLN A 2 -13.11 -6.37 11.72
CA GLN A 2 -14.27 -6.45 12.62
C GLN A 2 -15.48 -7.14 11.94
N ASN A 3 -15.87 -6.69 10.75
CA ASN A 3 -16.97 -7.30 10.00
C ASN A 3 -16.74 -8.79 9.69
N ALA A 4 -15.48 -9.19 9.53
CA ALA A 4 -15.14 -10.60 9.35
C ALA A 4 -15.36 -11.39 10.65
N ALA A 5 -14.87 -10.89 11.79
CA ALA A 5 -15.11 -11.51 13.09
C ALA A 5 -16.62 -11.67 13.36
N ASP A 6 -17.40 -10.62 13.12
CA ASP A 6 -18.86 -10.64 13.27
C ASP A 6 -19.54 -11.69 12.37
N SER A 7 -19.04 -11.87 11.13
CA SER A 7 -19.54 -12.89 10.19
C SER A 7 -19.27 -14.32 10.65
N TYR A 8 -18.21 -14.53 11.45
CA TYR A 8 -17.89 -15.82 12.07
C TYR A 8 -18.51 -16.00 13.45
N GLY A 9 -19.24 -14.97 13.96
CA GLY A 9 -19.84 -15.00 15.30
C GLY A 9 -18.80 -15.02 16.42
N LEU A 10 -17.62 -14.48 16.20
CA LEU A 10 -16.52 -14.45 17.13
C LEU A 10 -16.30 -13.04 17.70
N ALA A 11 -15.83 -12.94 18.95
CA ALA A 11 -15.24 -11.71 19.44
C ALA A 11 -13.99 -11.37 18.63
N PHE A 12 -13.68 -10.08 18.48
CA PHE A 12 -12.56 -9.63 17.62
C PHE A 12 -11.21 -10.21 18.06
N GLU A 13 -10.98 -10.26 19.38
CA GLU A 13 -9.77 -10.84 19.97
C GLU A 13 -9.64 -12.35 19.64
N ASP A 14 -10.73 -13.10 19.80
CA ASP A 14 -10.76 -14.54 19.48
C ASP A 14 -10.53 -14.79 17.99
N PHE A 15 -11.11 -13.95 17.13
CA PHE A 15 -10.90 -14.01 15.69
C PHE A 15 -9.44 -13.76 15.32
N LEU A 16 -8.80 -12.74 15.91
CA LEU A 16 -7.38 -12.47 15.67
C LEU A 16 -6.49 -13.61 16.16
N ALA A 17 -6.75 -14.13 17.36
CA ALA A 17 -5.99 -15.24 17.92
C ALA A 17 -6.10 -16.51 17.07
N GLN A 18 -7.32 -16.85 16.64
CA GLN A 18 -7.60 -18.10 15.93
C GLN A 18 -7.11 -18.08 14.47
N TYR A 19 -7.32 -16.98 13.75
CA TYR A 19 -7.03 -16.92 12.31
C TYR A 19 -5.70 -16.25 11.97
N TYR A 20 -5.18 -15.43 12.86
CA TYR A 20 -3.94 -14.68 12.62
C TYR A 20 -2.85 -14.95 13.65
N SER A 21 -3.14 -15.75 14.69
CA SER A 21 -2.20 -16.04 15.79
C SER A 21 -1.63 -14.76 16.42
N MET A 22 -2.48 -13.75 16.59
CA MET A 22 -2.10 -12.39 16.96
C MET A 22 -3.00 -11.88 18.07
N SER A 23 -2.43 -11.13 19.02
CA SER A 23 -3.20 -10.40 20.03
C SER A 23 -3.80 -9.13 19.44
N GLU A 24 -4.85 -8.59 20.07
CA GLU A 24 -5.42 -7.30 19.68
C GLU A 24 -4.40 -6.15 19.82
N ASP A 25 -3.55 -6.19 20.82
CA ASP A 25 -2.48 -5.19 21.02
C ASP A 25 -1.45 -5.23 19.88
N ASP A 26 -1.03 -6.41 19.45
CA ASP A 26 -0.10 -6.58 18.32
C ASP A 26 -0.75 -6.12 17.02
N PHE A 27 -2.03 -6.45 16.81
CA PHE A 27 -2.79 -5.98 15.66
C PHE A 27 -2.86 -4.45 15.64
N ASN A 28 -3.25 -3.83 16.74
CA ASN A 28 -3.35 -2.38 16.86
C ASN A 28 -2.00 -1.69 16.64
N LYS A 29 -0.90 -2.28 17.12
CA LYS A 29 0.45 -1.80 16.88
C LYS A 29 0.80 -1.88 15.38
N GLN A 30 0.55 -3.01 14.74
CA GLN A 30 0.82 -3.16 13.30
C GLN A 30 -0.01 -2.19 12.46
N VAL A 31 -1.29 -2.02 12.75
CA VAL A 31 -2.16 -1.05 12.07
C VAL A 31 -1.63 0.38 12.24
N LYS A 32 -1.23 0.75 13.46
CA LYS A 32 -0.65 2.07 13.74
C LYS A 32 0.65 2.32 12.99
N ASP A 33 1.52 1.32 12.93
CA ASP A 33 2.80 1.44 12.22
C ASP A 33 2.60 1.47 10.70
N ALA A 34 1.70 0.66 10.16
CA ALA A 34 1.30 0.71 8.75
C ALA A 34 0.66 2.05 8.37
N ALA A 35 -0.20 2.61 9.24
CA ALA A 35 -0.80 3.92 9.02
C ALA A 35 0.26 5.04 8.99
N LYS A 36 1.24 5.02 9.93
CA LYS A 36 2.35 5.99 9.93
C LYS A 36 3.16 5.92 8.64
N GLU A 37 3.51 4.71 8.19
CA GLU A 37 4.27 4.54 6.97
C GLU A 37 3.49 5.01 5.74
N THR A 38 2.20 4.72 5.67
CA THR A 38 1.31 5.22 4.61
C THR A 38 1.27 6.74 4.57
N VAL A 39 1.13 7.40 5.72
CA VAL A 39 1.15 8.88 5.81
C VAL A 39 2.49 9.43 5.38
N LYS A 40 3.60 8.83 5.83
CA LYS A 40 4.95 9.23 5.45
C LYS A 40 5.17 9.13 3.94
N GLN A 41 4.81 8.01 3.33
CA GLN A 41 4.90 7.82 1.88
C GLN A 41 4.08 8.86 1.12
N ARG A 42 2.86 9.16 1.58
CA ARG A 42 2.01 10.19 0.99
C ARG A 42 2.65 11.58 1.07
N LEU A 43 3.21 11.96 2.21
CA LEU A 43 3.87 13.25 2.39
C LEU A 43 5.13 13.37 1.51
N VAL A 44 5.92 12.30 1.40
CA VAL A 44 7.09 12.26 0.50
C VAL A 44 6.66 12.39 -0.96
N ALA A 45 5.63 11.63 -1.39
CA ALA A 45 5.12 11.74 -2.74
C ALA A 45 4.59 13.15 -3.05
N GLN A 46 3.85 13.77 -2.12
CA GLN A 46 3.38 15.14 -2.29
C GLN A 46 4.55 16.14 -2.42
N ALA A 47 5.57 16.02 -1.57
CA ALA A 47 6.73 16.90 -1.62
C ALA A 47 7.52 16.78 -2.94
N ILE A 48 7.65 15.56 -3.47
CA ILE A 48 8.26 15.32 -4.79
C ILE A 48 7.38 15.92 -5.89
N ALA A 49 6.07 15.68 -5.85
CA ALA A 49 5.14 16.20 -6.84
C ALA A 49 5.15 17.74 -6.90
N ASP A 50 5.24 18.40 -5.76
CA ASP A 50 5.29 19.86 -5.68
C ASP A 50 6.63 20.38 -6.22
N LYS A 51 7.74 19.77 -5.85
CA LYS A 51 9.08 20.14 -6.30
C LYS A 51 9.26 19.97 -7.81
N GLU A 52 8.83 18.83 -8.34
CA GLU A 52 9.00 18.45 -9.75
C GLU A 52 7.81 18.91 -10.62
N LYS A 53 6.85 19.67 -10.07
CA LYS A 53 5.66 20.19 -10.76
C LYS A 53 4.80 19.10 -11.39
N LEU A 54 4.68 17.97 -10.70
CA LEU A 54 3.90 16.81 -11.14
C LEU A 54 2.44 16.86 -10.67
N THR A 55 2.07 17.87 -9.89
CA THR A 55 0.70 18.01 -9.36
C THR A 55 -0.31 18.13 -10.51
N PRO A 56 -1.25 17.18 -10.66
CA PRO A 56 -2.13 17.12 -11.80
C PRO A 56 -3.19 18.23 -11.74
N GLY A 57 -3.49 18.83 -12.90
CA GLY A 57 -4.61 19.76 -13.05
C GLY A 57 -5.97 19.05 -13.12
N LYS A 58 -7.07 19.79 -12.98
CA LYS A 58 -8.45 19.23 -12.96
C LYS A 58 -8.77 18.31 -14.16
N LYS A 59 -8.34 18.69 -15.37
CA LYS A 59 -8.58 17.89 -16.58
C LYS A 59 -7.83 16.54 -16.52
N GLU A 60 -6.61 16.56 -16.05
CA GLU A 60 -5.77 15.39 -15.88
C GLU A 60 -6.32 14.48 -14.79
N LEU A 61 -6.70 15.03 -13.62
CA LEU A 61 -7.35 14.27 -12.56
C LEU A 61 -8.58 13.53 -13.07
N ASN A 62 -9.46 14.20 -13.82
CA ASN A 62 -10.65 13.53 -14.36
C ASN A 62 -10.31 12.38 -15.32
N LYS A 63 -9.23 12.52 -16.10
CA LYS A 63 -8.76 11.45 -16.99
C LYS A 63 -8.23 10.26 -16.18
N GLU A 64 -7.43 10.54 -15.16
CA GLU A 64 -6.85 9.50 -14.30
C GLU A 64 -7.92 8.81 -13.46
N TYR A 65 -8.94 9.53 -12.97
CA TYR A 65 -10.07 8.91 -12.25
C TYR A 65 -10.87 7.95 -13.14
N LYS A 66 -11.03 8.24 -14.44
CA LYS A 66 -11.66 7.30 -15.39
C LYS A 66 -10.85 6.04 -15.52
N LYS A 67 -9.53 6.15 -15.67
CA LYS A 67 -8.63 4.98 -15.73
C LYS A 67 -8.69 4.16 -14.43
N LEU A 68 -8.72 4.84 -13.28
CA LEU A 68 -8.86 4.15 -11.99
C LEU A 68 -10.20 3.40 -11.89
N ALA A 69 -11.31 4.02 -12.29
CA ALA A 69 -12.61 3.37 -12.32
C ALA A 69 -12.57 2.10 -13.19
N GLU A 70 -12.06 2.19 -14.41
CA GLU A 70 -11.88 1.06 -15.32
C GLU A 70 -10.99 -0.02 -14.72
N GLN A 71 -9.85 0.37 -14.14
CA GLN A 71 -8.87 -0.55 -13.56
C GLN A 71 -9.44 -1.34 -12.37
N TYR A 72 -10.27 -0.69 -11.54
CA TYR A 72 -10.88 -1.32 -10.37
C TYR A 72 -12.27 -1.92 -10.65
N GLY A 73 -12.72 -1.89 -11.90
CA GLY A 73 -13.97 -2.51 -12.31
C GLY A 73 -15.23 -1.73 -11.90
N TYR A 74 -15.11 -0.43 -11.68
CA TYR A 74 -16.25 0.45 -11.43
C TYR A 74 -16.87 0.92 -12.74
N GLU A 75 -18.19 1.06 -12.77
CA GLU A 75 -18.95 1.47 -13.95
C GLU A 75 -18.53 2.89 -14.42
N ASP A 76 -18.34 3.80 -13.47
CA ASP A 76 -17.90 5.16 -13.75
C ASP A 76 -17.14 5.80 -12.57
N VAL A 77 -16.73 7.05 -12.76
CA VAL A 77 -16.03 7.85 -11.73
C VAL A 77 -16.91 8.15 -10.53
N ASN A 78 -18.24 8.20 -10.67
CA ASN A 78 -19.15 8.48 -9.56
C ASN A 78 -19.19 7.30 -8.62
N ALA A 79 -19.33 6.08 -9.16
CA ALA A 79 -19.25 4.85 -8.37
C ALA A 79 -17.93 4.73 -7.61
N LEU A 80 -16.80 5.14 -8.23
CA LEU A 80 -15.51 5.19 -7.55
C LEU A 80 -15.49 6.23 -6.40
N LYS A 81 -16.11 7.39 -6.59
CA LYS A 81 -16.19 8.47 -5.57
C LYS A 81 -17.10 8.16 -4.40
N GLU A 82 -18.05 7.24 -4.55
CA GLU A 82 -18.88 6.77 -3.43
C GLU A 82 -18.07 5.95 -2.42
N ILE A 83 -17.01 5.28 -2.89
CA ILE A 83 -16.19 4.38 -2.05
C ILE A 83 -14.94 5.08 -1.55
N ALA A 84 -14.38 6.01 -2.31
CA ALA A 84 -13.16 6.73 -1.97
C ALA A 84 -13.34 8.24 -2.07
N SER A 85 -12.90 8.97 -1.04
CA SER A 85 -12.93 10.44 -1.06
C SER A 85 -12.09 11.00 -2.20
N GLU A 86 -12.44 12.19 -2.70
CA GLU A 86 -11.70 12.88 -3.75
C GLU A 86 -10.23 13.12 -3.38
N ASP A 87 -9.95 13.41 -2.11
CA ASP A 87 -8.59 13.53 -1.59
C ASP A 87 -7.81 12.22 -1.68
N THR A 88 -8.46 11.11 -1.39
CA THR A 88 -7.84 9.77 -1.52
C THR A 88 -7.51 9.49 -2.98
N LEU A 89 -8.44 9.72 -3.89
CA LEU A 89 -8.24 9.51 -5.32
C LEU A 89 -7.14 10.40 -5.89
N LYS A 90 -7.12 11.68 -5.49
CA LYS A 90 -6.05 12.62 -5.87
C LYS A 90 -4.68 12.15 -5.38
N ASN A 91 -4.59 11.67 -4.14
CA ASN A 91 -3.34 11.15 -3.60
C ASN A 91 -2.85 9.90 -4.33
N ILE A 92 -3.76 9.01 -4.76
CA ILE A 92 -3.42 7.85 -5.60
C ILE A 92 -2.81 8.31 -6.92
N VAL A 93 -3.44 9.27 -7.60
CA VAL A 93 -2.93 9.82 -8.87
C VAL A 93 -1.55 10.45 -8.68
N ILE A 94 -1.36 11.30 -7.67
CA ILE A 94 -0.07 11.92 -7.36
C ILE A 94 0.99 10.85 -7.09
N THR A 95 0.67 9.86 -6.27
CA THR A 95 1.62 8.78 -5.94
C THR A 95 2.01 7.98 -7.18
N ASN A 96 1.09 7.69 -8.08
CA ASN A 96 1.38 6.98 -9.32
C ASN A 96 2.30 7.82 -10.23
N LYS A 97 1.98 9.10 -10.43
CA LYS A 97 2.85 10.02 -11.21
C LYS A 97 4.25 10.13 -10.64
N VAL A 98 4.39 10.19 -9.31
CA VAL A 98 5.70 10.22 -8.66
C VAL A 98 6.44 8.90 -8.84
N LYS A 99 5.77 7.76 -8.75
CA LYS A 99 6.37 6.45 -9.04
C LYS A 99 6.89 6.36 -10.46
N ASP A 100 6.11 6.79 -11.44
CA ASP A 100 6.50 6.81 -12.86
C ASP A 100 7.71 7.72 -13.07
N PHE A 101 7.68 8.94 -12.52
CA PHE A 101 8.79 9.88 -12.57
C PHE A 101 10.07 9.29 -11.95
N LEU A 102 9.97 8.66 -10.79
CA LEU A 102 11.12 8.02 -10.14
C LEU A 102 11.65 6.83 -10.95
N ALA A 103 10.76 6.03 -11.54
CA ALA A 103 11.15 4.90 -12.38
C ALA A 103 11.90 5.35 -13.64
N GLU A 104 11.50 6.47 -14.22
CA GLU A 104 12.14 7.04 -15.41
C GLU A 104 13.49 7.73 -15.11
N ASN A 105 13.63 8.32 -13.91
CA ASN A 105 14.77 9.16 -13.55
C ASN A 105 15.73 8.53 -12.53
N CYS A 106 15.43 7.36 -11.97
CA CYS A 106 16.33 6.70 -11.02
C CYS A 106 17.40 5.86 -11.74
N ILE A 107 18.62 5.89 -11.18
CA ILE A 107 19.68 4.96 -11.59
C ILE A 107 19.42 3.64 -10.88
N GLN A 108 19.05 2.61 -11.65
CA GLN A 108 18.86 1.27 -11.11
C GLN A 108 20.22 0.61 -10.86
N VAL A 109 20.60 0.47 -9.59
CA VAL A 109 21.75 -0.34 -9.19
C VAL A 109 21.27 -1.78 -8.94
N LYS A 110 21.95 -2.76 -9.55
CA LYS A 110 21.73 -4.16 -9.22
C LYS A 110 22.13 -4.36 -7.76
N SER A 111 21.18 -4.85 -6.95
CA SER A 111 21.55 -5.32 -5.61
C SER A 111 22.38 -6.59 -5.77
N ASP A 112 23.65 -6.54 -5.38
CA ASP A 112 24.43 -7.76 -5.18
C ASP A 112 23.79 -8.52 -4.02
N LYS A 113 22.92 -9.48 -4.34
CA LYS A 113 22.46 -10.48 -3.38
C LYS A 113 23.69 -11.31 -2.97
N LYS A 114 24.34 -10.93 -1.88
CA LYS A 114 25.17 -11.85 -1.13
C LYS A 114 24.27 -12.96 -0.62
N SER A 115 24.27 -14.06 -1.33
CA SER A 115 23.69 -15.32 -0.85
C SER A 115 24.64 -15.88 0.20
N ASP A 116 24.40 -15.56 1.48
CA ASP A 116 24.96 -16.32 2.57
C ASP A 116 24.21 -17.67 2.66
N SER A 117 24.61 -18.57 1.79
CA SER A 117 24.28 -19.99 1.93
C SER A 117 25.38 -20.63 2.81
N SER A 118 25.24 -20.52 4.11
CA SER A 118 25.97 -21.38 5.03
C SER A 118 25.17 -22.65 5.29
N SER A 119 25.25 -23.58 4.37
CA SER A 119 24.91 -24.97 4.62
C SER A 119 26.12 -25.62 5.29
N SER A 120 26.08 -25.82 6.59
CA SER A 120 26.94 -26.78 7.26
C SER A 120 26.12 -28.00 7.61
N SER A 121 26.08 -28.91 6.66
CA SER A 121 25.81 -30.32 6.94
C SER A 121 27.13 -30.95 7.35
N ASP A 122 27.28 -31.29 8.59
CA ASP A 122 28.29 -32.29 8.98
C ASP A 122 27.58 -33.41 9.73
N SER A 123 27.34 -34.46 8.98
CA SER A 123 26.98 -35.79 9.46
C SER A 123 28.24 -36.60 9.51
N SER A 124 28.77 -36.93 10.68
CA SER A 124 29.77 -37.94 10.84
C SER A 124 29.31 -38.99 11.80
N SER A 125 29.08 -40.12 11.21
CA SER A 125 28.95 -41.42 11.82
C SER A 125 30.23 -41.83 12.58
N LYS A 126 30.07 -42.31 13.78
CA LYS A 126 30.69 -43.57 14.18
C LYS A 126 30.13 -44.05 15.52
#